data_90c2f44bb5ff46b10395720c3474c16a
#
_entry.id   90c2f44bb5ff46b10395720c3474c16a
#
_cell.length_a   1.000
_cell.length_b   1.000
_cell.length_c   1.000
_cell.angle_alpha   90.00
_cell.angle_beta   90.00
_cell.angle_gamma   90.00
#
_symmetry.space_group_name_H-M   'P 1'
#
loop_
_entity.id
_entity.type
_entity.pdbx_description
1 polymer ?
#
loop_
_entity_poly.entity_id
_entity_poly.type
_entity_poly.pdbx_seq_one_letter_code
_entity_poly.pdbx_strand_id
1 'polypeptide(L)'
;MYFNKKMRKRLAVTTAGLVLALGVSVQAAEPREDGARQRATPVTAVQETMQTTSAEAVDFGMEQAETEQSAISMDHLTDPLHAEETVQFRAREIEEEAIRARQEQITQERAAAEQQKVTLTPEEQALLASIIFCEAGNQPYEGQVAVGAVILNRVKSGSYPNSVAEVIYQSGQFGPAMTGWLDTVLASGSYTPTAMQAAFDAAAGSNPIGDCLY
;
A
#
# COMPACT_ATOMS: atom_id res chain seq x y z
N MET A 1 -4.65 37.25 -44.14
CA MET A 1 -3.98 36.54 -45.23
C MET A 1 -2.76 35.86 -44.70
N TYR A 2 -2.76 34.58 -44.65
CA TYR A 2 -1.84 33.47 -44.74
C TYR A 2 -2.25 32.33 -43.80
N PHE A 3 -2.96 31.44 -44.42
CA PHE A 3 -3.29 30.10 -43.95
C PHE A 3 -2.03 29.22 -43.97
N ASN A 4 -1.65 28.59 -42.90
CA ASN A 4 -0.68 27.51 -42.96
C ASN A 4 -1.26 26.20 -42.43
N LYS A 5 -1.64 25.40 -43.39
CA LYS A 5 -2.20 24.06 -43.37
C LYS A 5 -1.02 23.08 -43.49
N LYS A 6 -0.75 22.30 -42.43
CA LYS A 6 0.04 21.04 -42.39
C LYS A 6 0.32 20.75 -40.91
N MET A 7 0.06 19.60 -40.34
CA MET A 7 0.21 18.23 -40.77
C MET A 7 -0.57 17.32 -39.79
N ARG A 8 -1.57 16.62 -40.28
CA ARG A 8 -2.12 15.43 -39.61
C ARG A 8 -1.14 14.28 -39.88
N LYS A 9 -0.34 13.90 -38.90
CA LYS A 9 0.34 12.59 -38.91
C LYS A 9 -0.51 11.60 -38.13
N ARG A 10 -1.08 10.65 -38.84
CA ARG A 10 -1.72 9.45 -38.34
C ARG A 10 -0.62 8.58 -37.73
N LEU A 11 -0.67 8.33 -36.45
CA LEU A 11 0.16 7.31 -35.79
C LEU A 11 -0.63 6.00 -35.87
N ALA A 12 -0.18 5.10 -36.72
CA ALA A 12 -0.68 3.74 -36.79
C ALA A 12 -0.06 2.96 -35.60
N VAL A 13 -0.91 2.47 -34.72
CA VAL A 13 -0.51 1.54 -33.67
C VAL A 13 -0.49 0.16 -34.28
N THR A 14 0.70 -0.36 -34.54
CA THR A 14 0.93 -1.78 -34.87
C THR A 14 1.08 -2.56 -33.58
N THR A 15 0.07 -3.36 -33.26
CA THR A 15 0.14 -4.41 -32.25
C THR A 15 0.95 -5.56 -32.82
N ALA A 16 2.20 -5.68 -32.41
CA ALA A 16 2.99 -6.89 -32.60
C ALA A 16 3.06 -7.63 -31.25
N GLY A 17 2.35 -8.74 -31.18
CA GLY A 17 2.49 -9.70 -30.07
C GLY A 17 3.85 -10.38 -30.14
N LEU A 18 4.58 -10.31 -29.04
CA LEU A 18 5.74 -11.16 -28.80
C LEU A 18 5.52 -11.94 -27.52
N VAL A 19 5.10 -13.18 -27.67
CA VAL A 19 5.08 -14.18 -26.61
C VAL A 19 6.50 -14.71 -26.48
N LEU A 20 7.22 -14.31 -25.43
CA LEU A 20 8.49 -14.91 -25.03
C LEU A 20 8.25 -15.80 -23.81
N ALA A 21 8.16 -17.10 -24.07
CA ALA A 21 8.25 -18.14 -23.04
C ALA A 21 9.69 -18.21 -22.55
N LEU A 22 9.96 -17.73 -21.34
CA LEU A 22 11.21 -18.00 -20.64
C LEU A 22 10.97 -19.09 -19.60
N GLY A 23 11.49 -20.27 -19.90
CA GLY A 23 11.55 -21.38 -18.96
C GLY A 23 12.45 -21.03 -17.78
N VAL A 24 11.86 -21.01 -16.59
CA VAL A 24 12.59 -20.94 -15.33
C VAL A 24 13.03 -22.34 -14.96
N SER A 25 14.32 -22.60 -15.10
CA SER A 25 14.97 -23.80 -14.60
C SER A 25 15.14 -23.68 -13.09
N VAL A 26 14.33 -24.42 -12.34
CA VAL A 26 14.49 -24.56 -10.89
C VAL A 26 15.64 -25.52 -10.64
N GLN A 27 16.76 -25.00 -10.18
CA GLN A 27 17.88 -25.79 -9.69
C GLN A 27 17.70 -26.02 -8.20
N ALA A 28 17.37 -27.23 -7.83
CA ALA A 28 17.33 -27.70 -6.45
C ALA A 28 18.71 -27.65 -5.85
N ALA A 29 18.90 -26.90 -4.78
CA ALA A 29 20.08 -26.98 -3.92
C ALA A 29 19.79 -27.97 -2.79
N GLU A 30 20.62 -29.00 -2.69
CA GLU A 30 20.57 -30.01 -1.65
C GLU A 30 20.97 -29.42 -0.27
N PRO A 31 20.40 -29.95 0.84
CA PRO A 31 20.77 -29.52 2.18
C PRO A 31 22.08 -30.17 2.64
N ARG A 32 23.01 -29.38 3.13
CA ARG A 32 24.16 -29.85 3.89
C ARG A 32 23.74 -30.17 5.32
N GLU A 33 23.84 -31.45 5.66
CA GLU A 33 23.87 -31.92 7.03
C GLU A 33 25.23 -31.60 7.64
N ASP A 34 25.26 -30.97 8.81
CA ASP A 34 26.32 -31.18 9.80
C ASP A 34 25.92 -30.73 11.20
N GLY A 35 26.02 -31.67 12.13
CA GLY A 35 26.47 -31.40 13.48
C GLY A 35 25.44 -31.43 14.59
N ALA A 36 25.15 -32.60 15.05
CA ALA A 36 24.51 -32.91 16.33
C ALA A 36 25.08 -32.14 17.51
N ARG A 37 24.19 -31.66 18.40
CA ARG A 37 24.33 -31.94 19.85
C ARG A 37 23.01 -31.84 20.59
N GLN A 38 22.61 -32.98 21.09
CA GLN A 38 21.55 -33.26 22.04
C GLN A 38 21.69 -32.43 23.31
N ARG A 39 20.61 -31.85 23.79
CA ARG A 39 20.30 -31.82 25.25
C ARG A 39 18.79 -31.85 25.41
N ALA A 40 18.34 -33.02 25.83
CA ALA A 40 17.03 -33.27 26.36
C ALA A 40 16.94 -32.72 27.79
N THR A 41 15.83 -32.08 28.13
CA THR A 41 15.29 -32.07 29.50
C THR A 41 13.76 -31.97 29.43
N PRO A 42 13.03 -32.45 30.44
CA PRO A 42 11.87 -33.29 30.20
C PRO A 42 10.53 -32.56 30.29
N VAL A 43 9.56 -33.22 29.67
CA VAL A 43 8.13 -33.03 29.76
C VAL A 43 7.67 -33.11 31.22
N THR A 44 6.97 -32.07 31.70
CA THR A 44 6.11 -32.18 32.87
C THR A 44 4.68 -32.00 32.39
N ALA A 45 3.97 -33.12 32.40
CA ALA A 45 2.55 -33.21 32.27
C ALA A 45 1.88 -32.51 33.46
N VAL A 46 0.91 -31.67 33.21
CA VAL A 46 -0.09 -31.26 34.17
C VAL A 46 -1.45 -31.64 33.62
N GLN A 47 -2.03 -32.63 34.31
CA GLN A 47 -3.36 -33.17 34.12
C GLN A 47 -4.45 -32.15 34.48
N GLU A 48 -5.50 -32.23 33.69
CA GLU A 48 -6.93 -32.11 34.01
C GLU A 48 -7.32 -31.53 35.38
N THR A 49 -8.16 -30.51 35.28
CA THR A 49 -9.31 -30.42 36.18
C THR A 49 -10.52 -29.94 35.38
N MET A 50 -11.38 -30.90 35.06
CA MET A 50 -12.79 -30.66 34.78
C MET A 50 -13.46 -30.08 36.02
N GLN A 51 -14.00 -28.88 35.91
CA GLN A 51 -15.05 -28.42 36.81
C GLN A 51 -16.27 -28.05 36.01
N THR A 52 -17.25 -28.93 36.13
CA THR A 52 -18.66 -28.73 35.83
C THR A 52 -19.22 -27.60 36.68
N THR A 53 -19.70 -26.55 36.05
CA THR A 53 -20.65 -25.65 36.68
C THR A 53 -21.92 -25.56 35.82
N SER A 54 -22.92 -26.18 36.37
CA SER A 54 -24.36 -25.87 36.44
C SER A 54 -24.95 -24.95 35.40
N ALA A 55 -25.91 -25.49 34.65
CA ALA A 55 -26.85 -24.82 33.79
C ALA A 55 -27.69 -23.79 34.57
N GLU A 56 -27.58 -22.53 34.21
CA GLU A 56 -28.65 -21.56 34.44
C GLU A 56 -29.43 -21.41 33.15
N ALA A 57 -30.67 -21.87 33.22
CA ALA A 57 -31.66 -21.68 32.16
C ALA A 57 -32.07 -20.22 32.12
N VAL A 58 -31.65 -19.50 31.09
CA VAL A 58 -32.23 -18.19 30.77
C VAL A 58 -33.44 -18.45 29.91
N ASP A 59 -34.60 -18.22 30.51
CA ASP A 59 -35.90 -18.18 29.85
C ASP A 59 -35.91 -17.08 28.78
N PHE A 60 -35.78 -17.48 27.53
CA PHE A 60 -35.91 -16.56 26.40
C PHE A 60 -37.38 -16.57 25.97
N GLY A 61 -38.10 -15.53 26.42
CA GLY A 61 -39.46 -15.28 25.99
C GLY A 61 -39.58 -15.30 24.50
N MET A 62 -40.30 -16.29 23.99
CA MET A 62 -40.73 -16.39 22.61
C MET A 62 -41.80 -15.31 22.36
N GLU A 63 -41.33 -14.15 21.92
CA GLU A 63 -42.17 -13.16 21.27
C GLU A 63 -42.49 -13.67 19.87
N GLN A 64 -43.75 -14.06 19.67
CA GLN A 64 -44.29 -14.52 18.38
C GLN A 64 -44.24 -13.35 17.41
N ALA A 65 -43.18 -13.27 16.61
CA ALA A 65 -43.22 -12.48 15.38
C ALA A 65 -44.15 -13.24 14.40
N GLU A 66 -45.29 -12.66 14.17
CA GLU A 66 -46.22 -13.06 13.10
C GLU A 66 -45.45 -12.95 11.78
N THR A 67 -45.06 -14.09 11.25
CA THR A 67 -44.55 -14.21 9.88
C THR A 67 -45.73 -13.96 8.96
N GLU A 68 -45.88 -12.76 8.45
CA GLU A 68 -46.59 -12.51 7.22
C GLU A 68 -45.89 -13.32 6.12
N GLN A 69 -46.32 -14.56 5.93
CA GLN A 69 -46.03 -15.33 4.76
C GLN A 69 -46.73 -14.65 3.59
N SER A 70 -46.06 -13.66 3.01
CA SER A 70 -46.34 -13.28 1.65
C SER A 70 -46.18 -14.51 0.80
N ALA A 71 -47.32 -15.10 0.43
CA ALA A 71 -47.42 -16.22 -0.49
C ALA A 71 -46.87 -15.78 -1.86
N ILE A 72 -45.55 -15.92 -2.03
CA ILE A 72 -44.95 -15.82 -3.35
C ILE A 72 -45.46 -17.02 -4.11
N SER A 73 -46.34 -16.76 -5.07
CA SER A 73 -46.91 -17.76 -5.97
C SER A 73 -45.77 -18.54 -6.62
N MET A 74 -45.65 -19.81 -6.30
CA MET A 74 -44.60 -20.73 -6.77
C MET A 74 -44.70 -21.04 -8.28
N ASP A 75 -45.67 -20.49 -8.97
CA ASP A 75 -45.88 -20.75 -10.40
C ASP A 75 -44.91 -20.04 -11.35
N HIS A 76 -44.11 -19.08 -10.85
CA HIS A 76 -43.16 -18.34 -11.69
C HIS A 76 -41.72 -18.89 -11.62
N LEU A 77 -41.46 -19.93 -10.82
CA LEU A 77 -40.10 -20.48 -10.60
C LEU A 77 -39.74 -21.62 -11.56
N THR A 78 -40.59 -21.94 -12.54
CA THR A 78 -40.38 -23.10 -13.43
C THR A 78 -39.99 -22.76 -14.86
N ASP A 79 -39.82 -21.46 -15.20
CA ASP A 79 -39.32 -21.08 -16.52
C ASP A 79 -37.77 -20.84 -16.44
N PRO A 80 -36.95 -21.76 -17.02
CA PRO A 80 -35.49 -21.64 -17.00
C PRO A 80 -34.97 -20.34 -17.65
N LEU A 81 -35.74 -19.76 -18.59
CA LEU A 81 -35.38 -18.49 -19.23
C LEU A 81 -35.45 -17.30 -18.26
N HIS A 82 -36.43 -17.30 -17.35
CA HIS A 82 -36.54 -16.27 -16.31
C HIS A 82 -35.45 -16.41 -15.22
N ALA A 83 -35.04 -17.65 -14.95
CA ALA A 83 -33.94 -17.87 -13.98
C ALA A 83 -32.60 -17.33 -14.50
N GLU A 84 -32.30 -17.54 -15.78
CA GLU A 84 -31.06 -17.00 -16.39
C GLU A 84 -31.06 -15.46 -16.46
N GLU A 85 -32.20 -14.84 -16.77
CA GLU A 85 -32.33 -13.39 -16.82
C GLU A 85 -32.13 -12.75 -15.44
N THR A 86 -32.67 -13.33 -14.38
CA THR A 86 -32.51 -12.87 -13.01
C THR A 86 -31.07 -13.04 -12.51
N VAL A 87 -30.38 -14.11 -12.89
CA VAL A 87 -28.95 -14.31 -12.56
C VAL A 87 -28.08 -13.27 -13.27
N GLN A 88 -28.33 -13.02 -14.55
CA GLN A 88 -27.61 -12.01 -15.31
C GLN A 88 -27.85 -10.60 -14.78
N PHE A 89 -29.06 -10.28 -14.37
CA PHE A 89 -29.39 -8.99 -13.78
C PHE A 89 -28.64 -8.78 -12.46
N ARG A 90 -28.67 -9.76 -11.56
CA ARG A 90 -27.91 -9.68 -10.29
C ARG A 90 -26.40 -9.63 -10.50
N ALA A 91 -25.87 -10.34 -11.48
CA ALA A 91 -24.46 -10.29 -11.82
C ALA A 91 -24.03 -8.87 -12.25
N ARG A 92 -24.86 -8.20 -13.05
CA ARG A 92 -24.63 -6.80 -13.46
C ARG A 92 -24.71 -5.82 -12.28
N GLU A 93 -25.67 -5.97 -11.38
CA GLU A 93 -25.80 -5.15 -10.19
C GLU A 93 -24.55 -5.27 -9.29
N ILE A 94 -24.06 -6.50 -9.08
CA ILE A 94 -22.84 -6.75 -8.30
C ILE A 94 -21.62 -6.14 -8.97
N GLU A 95 -21.50 -6.24 -10.29
CA GLU A 95 -20.40 -5.66 -11.05
C GLU A 95 -20.44 -4.12 -11.00
N GLU A 96 -21.60 -3.49 -11.17
CA GLU A 96 -21.78 -2.05 -11.07
C GLU A 96 -21.48 -1.53 -9.66
N GLU A 97 -21.90 -2.27 -8.62
CA GLU A 97 -21.59 -1.93 -7.24
C GLU A 97 -20.09 -2.03 -6.95
N ALA A 98 -19.43 -3.09 -7.44
CA ALA A 98 -17.99 -3.26 -7.31
C ALA A 98 -17.21 -2.15 -8.04
N ILE A 99 -17.64 -1.73 -9.23
CA ILE A 99 -17.05 -0.62 -9.97
C ILE A 99 -17.23 0.69 -9.20
N ARG A 100 -18.42 0.93 -8.64
CA ARG A 100 -18.70 2.14 -7.85
C ARG A 100 -17.85 2.19 -6.59
N ALA A 101 -17.77 1.10 -5.83
CA ALA A 101 -16.95 1.00 -4.63
C ALA A 101 -15.46 1.26 -4.94
N ARG A 102 -14.95 0.68 -6.04
CA ARG A 102 -13.58 0.92 -6.49
C ARG A 102 -13.33 2.38 -6.88
N GLN A 103 -14.31 3.01 -7.54
CA GLN A 103 -14.21 4.42 -7.93
C GLN A 103 -14.20 5.34 -6.71
N GLU A 104 -15.02 5.04 -5.72
CA GLU A 104 -15.03 5.76 -4.44
C GLU A 104 -13.70 5.61 -3.70
N GLN A 105 -13.14 4.40 -3.65
CA GLN A 105 -11.84 4.14 -3.06
C GLN A 105 -10.73 4.96 -3.74
N ILE A 106 -10.66 4.93 -5.07
CA ILE A 106 -9.69 5.73 -5.84
C ILE A 106 -9.85 7.22 -5.55
N THR A 107 -11.08 7.69 -5.41
CA THR A 107 -11.36 9.11 -5.12
C THR A 107 -10.90 9.48 -3.71
N GLN A 108 -11.12 8.61 -2.73
CA GLN A 108 -10.65 8.81 -1.35
C GLN A 108 -9.12 8.78 -1.26
N GLU A 109 -8.48 7.83 -1.93
CA GLU A 109 -7.01 7.73 -2.00
C GLU A 109 -6.39 8.99 -2.62
N ARG A 110 -6.98 9.50 -3.71
CA ARG A 110 -6.54 10.76 -4.33
C ARG A 110 -6.72 11.97 -3.42
N ALA A 111 -7.84 12.05 -2.72
CA ALA A 111 -8.10 13.13 -1.77
C ALA A 111 -7.12 13.07 -0.58
N ALA A 112 -6.82 11.88 -0.07
CA ALA A 112 -5.84 11.69 0.98
C ALA A 112 -4.42 12.06 0.52
N ALA A 113 -4.02 11.65 -0.68
CA ALA A 113 -2.73 12.01 -1.27
C ALA A 113 -2.61 13.53 -1.47
N GLU A 114 -3.68 14.20 -1.92
CA GLU A 114 -3.68 15.66 -2.09
C GLU A 114 -3.47 16.39 -0.76
N GLN A 115 -4.05 15.89 0.33
CA GLN A 115 -3.83 16.44 1.69
C GLN A 115 -2.40 16.19 2.20
N GLN A 116 -1.72 15.18 1.68
CA GLN A 116 -0.34 14.85 2.05
C GLN A 116 0.70 15.61 1.27
N LYS A 117 0.34 16.30 0.19
CA LYS A 117 1.28 17.09 -0.60
C LYS A 117 1.97 18.18 0.21
N VAL A 118 3.28 18.27 0.01
CA VAL A 118 4.11 19.34 0.54
C VAL A 118 4.79 20.05 -0.62
N THR A 119 4.60 21.37 -0.71
CA THR A 119 5.31 22.17 -1.71
C THR A 119 6.71 22.47 -1.17
N LEU A 120 7.73 21.97 -1.86
CA LEU A 120 9.13 22.18 -1.53
C LEU A 120 9.76 23.17 -2.52
N THR A 121 10.69 23.98 -2.03
CA THR A 121 11.57 24.76 -2.90
C THR A 121 12.58 23.81 -3.59
N PRO A 122 13.24 24.24 -4.69
CA PRO A 122 14.29 23.44 -5.33
C PRO A 122 15.41 23.04 -4.37
N GLU A 123 15.76 23.93 -3.43
CA GLU A 123 16.80 23.70 -2.42
C GLU A 123 16.36 22.64 -1.40
N GLU A 124 15.12 22.70 -0.91
CA GLU A 124 14.56 21.69 -0.01
C GLU A 124 14.40 20.34 -0.72
N GLN A 125 14.05 20.35 -2.00
CA GLN A 125 13.98 19.14 -2.80
C GLN A 125 15.35 18.46 -2.95
N ALA A 126 16.40 19.25 -3.22
CA ALA A 126 17.78 18.76 -3.30
C ALA A 126 18.27 18.23 -1.95
N LEU A 127 17.94 18.91 -0.85
CA LEU A 127 18.28 18.49 0.50
C LEU A 127 17.58 17.17 0.86
N LEU A 128 16.27 17.06 0.56
CA LEU A 128 15.51 15.84 0.77
C LEU A 128 16.06 14.67 -0.06
N ALA A 129 16.41 14.90 -1.33
CA ALA A 129 17.04 13.89 -2.16
C ALA A 129 18.42 13.45 -1.62
N SER A 130 19.19 14.40 -1.09
CA SER A 130 20.52 14.12 -0.52
C SER A 130 20.42 13.25 0.73
N ILE A 131 19.51 13.54 1.64
CA ILE A 131 19.33 12.70 2.84
C ILE A 131 18.75 11.33 2.50
N ILE A 132 17.82 11.23 1.57
CA ILE A 132 17.30 9.95 1.07
C ILE A 132 18.43 9.10 0.49
N PHE A 133 19.32 9.70 -0.30
CA PHE A 133 20.49 9.01 -0.83
C PHE A 133 21.44 8.54 0.29
N CYS A 134 21.70 9.35 1.28
CA CYS A 134 22.57 8.99 2.39
C CYS A 134 22.00 7.85 3.24
N GLU A 135 20.70 7.84 3.51
CA GLU A 135 20.07 6.86 4.40
C GLU A 135 19.66 5.57 3.65
N ALA A 136 19.20 5.69 2.43
CA ALA A 136 18.53 4.62 1.69
C ALA A 136 18.98 4.47 0.23
N GLY A 137 20.10 5.04 -0.18
CA GLY A 137 20.53 5.02 -1.58
C GLY A 137 20.77 3.63 -2.16
N ASN A 138 21.00 2.62 -1.32
CA ASN A 138 21.15 1.21 -1.68
C ASN A 138 19.87 0.37 -1.44
N GLN A 139 18.79 0.98 -0.97
CA GLN A 139 17.52 0.31 -0.73
C GLN A 139 16.63 0.30 -1.98
N PRO A 140 15.63 -0.60 -2.04
CA PRO A 140 14.58 -0.54 -3.05
C PRO A 140 13.90 0.83 -3.09
N TYR A 141 13.33 1.19 -4.24
CA TYR A 141 12.71 2.51 -4.44
C TYR A 141 11.68 2.89 -3.38
N GLU A 142 10.83 1.95 -2.99
CA GLU A 142 9.82 2.15 -1.96
C GLU A 142 10.43 2.54 -0.60
N GLY A 143 11.58 1.94 -0.24
CA GLY A 143 12.33 2.30 0.95
C GLY A 143 12.90 3.72 0.88
N GLN A 144 13.32 4.18 -0.30
CA GLN A 144 13.77 5.55 -0.52
C GLN A 144 12.61 6.54 -0.36
N VAL A 145 11.43 6.24 -0.92
CA VAL A 145 10.21 7.04 -0.72
C VAL A 145 9.80 7.07 0.76
N ALA A 146 9.93 5.94 1.46
CA ALA A 146 9.61 5.85 2.89
C ALA A 146 10.45 6.80 3.74
N VAL A 147 11.76 6.93 3.49
CA VAL A 147 12.62 7.92 4.18
C VAL A 147 12.11 9.34 3.95
N GLY A 148 11.78 9.68 2.71
CA GLY A 148 11.19 10.99 2.39
C GLY A 148 9.87 11.22 3.13
N ALA A 149 9.01 10.22 3.17
CA ALA A 149 7.71 10.27 3.85
C ALA A 149 7.85 10.48 5.36
N VAL A 150 8.79 9.78 6.05
CA VAL A 150 9.08 10.03 7.48
C VAL A 150 9.42 11.48 7.74
N ILE A 151 10.31 12.08 6.94
CA ILE A 151 10.74 13.46 7.10
C ILE A 151 9.54 14.42 6.93
N LEU A 152 8.73 14.21 5.89
CA LEU A 152 7.57 15.05 5.62
C LEU A 152 6.43 14.86 6.64
N ASN A 153 6.24 13.65 7.17
CA ASN A 153 5.34 13.39 8.29
C ASN A 153 5.79 14.16 9.54
N ARG A 154 7.09 14.19 9.84
CA ARG A 154 7.63 14.97 10.96
C ARG A 154 7.38 16.46 10.79
N VAL A 155 7.62 17.02 9.59
CA VAL A 155 7.32 18.42 9.27
C VAL A 155 5.85 18.78 9.53
N LYS A 156 4.93 17.85 9.22
CA LYS A 156 3.48 18.03 9.46
C LYS A 156 3.07 17.81 10.92
N SER A 157 3.89 17.08 11.66
CA SER A 157 3.62 16.76 13.06
C SER A 157 3.95 17.94 13.97
N GLY A 158 3.04 18.30 14.84
CA GLY A 158 3.30 19.34 15.86
C GLY A 158 4.37 18.97 16.90
N SER A 159 4.93 17.74 16.84
CA SER A 159 5.96 17.25 17.76
C SER A 159 7.38 17.45 17.24
N TYR A 160 7.55 17.89 15.99
CA TYR A 160 8.83 18.10 15.32
C TYR A 160 8.90 19.52 14.75
N PRO A 161 10.10 19.98 14.35
CA PRO A 161 10.23 21.25 13.62
C PRO A 161 9.37 21.27 12.34
N ASN A 162 8.96 22.45 11.92
CA ASN A 162 8.02 22.63 10.83
C ASN A 162 8.66 22.91 9.46
N SER A 163 9.95 22.65 9.31
CA SER A 163 10.66 22.75 8.05
C SER A 163 11.50 21.51 7.76
N VAL A 164 11.67 21.19 6.48
CA VAL A 164 12.48 20.02 6.04
C VAL A 164 13.91 20.14 6.55
N ALA A 165 14.50 21.31 6.47
CA ALA A 165 15.88 21.54 6.93
C ALA A 165 16.01 21.31 8.44
N GLU A 166 15.12 21.87 9.24
CA GLU A 166 15.19 21.73 10.69
C GLU A 166 14.95 20.29 11.16
N VAL A 167 14.07 19.53 10.49
CA VAL A 167 13.86 18.11 10.77
C VAL A 167 15.10 17.30 10.42
N ILE A 168 15.73 17.55 9.26
CA ILE A 168 16.91 16.82 8.80
C ILE A 168 18.12 17.11 9.69
N TYR A 169 18.36 18.38 10.06
CA TYR A 169 19.50 18.78 10.88
C TYR A 169 19.21 18.71 12.39
N GLN A 170 18.05 18.19 12.81
CA GLN A 170 17.77 17.99 14.22
C GLN A 170 18.78 17.03 14.84
N SER A 171 19.40 17.46 15.95
CA SER A 171 20.45 16.69 16.61
C SER A 171 20.03 15.27 16.95
N GLY A 172 20.86 14.30 16.57
CA GLY A 172 20.64 12.87 16.86
C GLY A 172 19.65 12.16 15.96
N GLN A 173 19.05 12.82 14.96
CA GLN A 173 18.05 12.19 14.09
C GLN A 173 18.68 11.47 12.88
N PHE A 174 19.60 12.12 12.18
CA PHE A 174 20.22 11.59 10.98
C PHE A 174 21.76 11.59 11.09
N GLY A 175 22.37 10.40 11.04
CA GLY A 175 23.83 10.24 11.10
C GLY A 175 24.58 11.05 10.04
N PRO A 176 24.18 11.03 8.77
CA PRO A 176 24.81 11.81 7.70
C PRO A 176 24.82 13.32 7.95
N ALA A 177 23.79 13.87 8.56
CA ALA A 177 23.73 15.29 8.93
C ALA A 177 24.75 15.66 10.02
N MET A 178 24.95 14.74 10.99
CA MET A 178 25.92 14.95 12.07
C MET A 178 27.39 14.79 11.63
N THR A 179 27.65 13.96 10.63
CA THR A 179 29.02 13.66 10.16
C THR A 179 29.49 14.61 9.06
N GLY A 180 28.63 15.48 8.52
CA GLY A 180 28.92 16.35 7.38
C GLY A 180 28.88 15.62 6.01
N TRP A 181 28.53 14.34 6.00
CA TRP A 181 28.39 13.60 4.74
C TRP A 181 27.21 14.12 3.92
N LEU A 182 26.09 14.44 4.55
CA LEU A 182 24.95 15.07 3.90
C LEU A 182 25.36 16.37 3.17
N ASP A 183 26.10 17.23 3.83
CA ASP A 183 26.52 18.50 3.25
C ASP A 183 27.43 18.29 2.04
N THR A 184 28.30 17.28 2.10
CA THR A 184 29.16 16.88 0.97
C THR A 184 28.36 16.42 -0.22
N VAL A 185 27.35 15.56 0.01
CA VAL A 185 26.42 15.03 -1.05
C VAL A 185 25.62 16.17 -1.64
N LEU A 186 25.06 17.04 -0.82
CA LEU A 186 24.26 18.19 -1.25
C LEU A 186 25.10 19.17 -2.09
N ALA A 187 26.29 19.56 -1.61
CA ALA A 187 27.14 20.50 -2.30
C ALA A 187 27.68 19.99 -3.65
N SER A 188 27.94 18.69 -3.74
CA SER A 188 28.39 18.04 -4.98
C SER A 188 27.27 17.61 -5.92
N GLY A 189 26.01 17.59 -5.44
CA GLY A 189 24.87 17.06 -6.20
C GLY A 189 25.01 15.57 -6.52
N SER A 190 25.74 14.78 -5.70
CA SER A 190 26.05 13.38 -5.96
C SER A 190 24.98 12.38 -5.53
N TYR A 191 23.79 12.85 -5.18
CA TYR A 191 22.61 11.99 -5.00
C TYR A 191 22.14 11.40 -6.33
N THR A 192 21.53 10.23 -6.28
CA THR A 192 21.06 9.53 -7.48
C THR A 192 19.78 10.15 -8.06
N PRO A 193 19.53 9.98 -9.38
CA PRO A 193 18.23 10.35 -9.96
C PRO A 193 17.05 9.63 -9.29
N THR A 194 17.27 8.42 -8.80
CA THR A 194 16.26 7.63 -8.06
C THR A 194 15.91 8.29 -6.74
N ALA A 195 16.90 8.77 -5.98
CA ALA A 195 16.68 9.49 -4.72
C ALA A 195 15.96 10.83 -4.96
N MET A 196 16.29 11.54 -6.04
CA MET A 196 15.56 12.75 -6.43
C MET A 196 14.11 12.46 -6.78
N GLN A 197 13.85 11.39 -7.55
CA GLN A 197 12.49 10.98 -7.88
C GLN A 197 11.71 10.57 -6.61
N ALA A 198 12.35 9.83 -5.69
CA ALA A 198 11.74 9.47 -4.41
C ALA A 198 11.37 10.71 -3.57
N ALA A 199 12.20 11.75 -3.58
CA ALA A 199 11.90 13.01 -2.93
C ALA A 199 10.70 13.73 -3.57
N PHE A 200 10.59 13.72 -4.91
CA PHE A 200 9.42 14.26 -5.61
C PHE A 200 8.14 13.50 -5.25
N ASP A 201 8.19 12.18 -5.28
CA ASP A 201 7.01 11.35 -5.03
C ASP A 201 6.54 11.46 -3.57
N ALA A 202 7.47 11.50 -2.62
CA ALA A 202 7.15 11.77 -1.21
C ALA A 202 6.48 13.15 -1.04
N ALA A 203 7.03 14.20 -1.66
CA ALA A 203 6.44 15.54 -1.64
C ALA A 203 5.07 15.60 -2.31
N ALA A 204 4.86 14.79 -3.36
CA ALA A 204 3.57 14.65 -4.05
C ALA A 204 2.54 13.85 -3.23
N GLY A 205 2.89 13.33 -2.05
CA GLY A 205 2.00 12.62 -1.15
C GLY A 205 2.14 11.11 -1.18
N SER A 206 3.12 10.54 -1.91
CA SER A 206 3.42 9.12 -1.84
C SER A 206 3.96 8.77 -0.45
N ASN A 207 3.22 7.95 0.27
CA ASN A 207 3.51 7.64 1.66
C ASN A 207 3.25 6.15 1.96
N PRO A 208 4.23 5.29 1.70
CA PRO A 208 4.09 3.83 1.88
C PRO A 208 4.02 3.40 3.35
N ILE A 209 4.30 4.31 4.28
CA ILE A 209 4.42 4.02 5.73
C ILE A 209 3.31 4.63 6.57
N GLY A 210 2.33 5.33 5.96
CA GLY A 210 1.26 6.04 6.67
C GLY A 210 1.82 7.14 7.59
N ASP A 211 1.28 7.27 8.79
CA ASP A 211 1.65 8.35 9.73
C ASP A 211 2.89 8.04 10.58
N CYS A 212 3.76 7.09 10.15
CA CYS A 212 5.00 6.77 10.85
C CYS A 212 5.95 7.97 10.92
N LEU A 213 6.56 8.15 12.11
CA LEU A 213 7.53 9.22 12.41
C LEU A 213 8.95 8.68 12.68
N TYR A 214 9.14 7.35 12.60
CA TYR A 214 10.40 6.65 12.94
C TYR A 214 10.82 5.72 11.82
#